data_deb7259d23b9b4909cb9a9a083175c6b
#
_entry.id   deb7259d23b9b4909cb9a9a083175c6b
#
_cell.length_a   1.000
_cell.length_b   1.000
_cell.length_c   1.000
_cell.angle_alpha   90.00
_cell.angle_beta   90.00
_cell.angle_gamma   90.00
#
_symmetry.space_group_name_H-M   'P 1'
#
loop_
_entity.id
_entity.type
_entity.pdbx_description
1 polymer ?
#
loop_
_entity_poly.entity_id
_entity_poly.type
_entity_poly.pdbx_seq_one_letter_code
_entity_poly.pdbx_strand_id
1 'polypeptide(L)'
;MTVVGYSEEHIKTLEWREHIRLRPGMYIGKLGDGSSQDDGIYVLLKEVMDNSVDEYMMGFGKKIDVAINGQEVRVRDYGRGIPLGKVTEAVSRMNTGAKYDSKAFKKSVGLNGVGVKAVNALSSKFIIRSIRDGQIKVSEFGHGLTIKDHPIKPTNEENGVEVIFQPDEAMFGNYFFISEYVDSMLKNYVYLNAGMVINFNGNKFFSRNGLVDLLNENMNKEGLYPIIHLKGEDIEIAFTHGLQYGEDYYSFVNGQNTTQGGTHLLAFREAIVRTIRDFYKKEYDPADIRSSIIAAISIKVEEPIFESQTKTKLGSKDMGPEGPSVRNFITEFIKKQLDDFLHKNSETARILLKKIQDSEKERKAISSIQKLARDRAKKVSLHNKKLRDCRIHYNTNDPRKLESTIFITEGDSASGSITKSRDVETQAVFSLRGKPLNSFGMTKKIVYENEEFNLLQAALNVEDGMEDLRYNNVVIATDADVDGMHIRLLMLTFFLQFFPDLVRKGHVYILQTPLFRVRNKKETRYCYSTEEKTKAISALGPNPEITRFKGLGEISPDEFRYFIGKDMRLEPVRMKKNDAVNGYLEFYMGKNTPDRQDFIIDNLRVEEDLVEEEK
;
A
#
# COMPACT_ATOMS: atom_id res chain seq x y z
N MET A 1 27.02 -27.49 -23.71
CA MET A 1 26.40 -26.16 -23.88
C MET A 1 27.07 -25.52 -25.09
N THR A 2 26.37 -25.40 -26.20
CA THR A 2 26.86 -24.69 -27.40
C THR A 2 26.89 -23.20 -27.06
N VAL A 3 28.08 -22.60 -27.03
CA VAL A 3 28.25 -21.16 -26.90
C VAL A 3 27.61 -20.52 -28.14
N VAL A 4 26.44 -19.92 -27.97
CA VAL A 4 25.83 -19.10 -29.00
C VAL A 4 26.72 -17.87 -29.16
N GLY A 5 27.48 -17.82 -30.26
CA GLY A 5 28.39 -16.70 -30.55
C GLY A 5 27.60 -15.39 -30.63
N TYR A 6 27.99 -14.36 -29.92
CA TYR A 6 27.44 -13.02 -30.03
C TYR A 6 27.97 -12.40 -31.33
N SER A 7 27.07 -12.06 -32.25
CA SER A 7 27.39 -11.49 -33.58
C SER A 7 26.57 -10.24 -33.84
N GLU A 8 26.93 -9.47 -34.87
CA GLU A 8 26.21 -8.23 -35.26
C GLU A 8 24.72 -8.50 -35.59
N GLU A 9 24.37 -9.69 -36.01
CA GLU A 9 22.98 -10.12 -36.29
C GLU A 9 22.09 -10.16 -35.03
N HIS A 10 22.71 -10.20 -33.85
CA HIS A 10 21.99 -10.18 -32.59
C HIS A 10 21.63 -8.75 -32.12
N ILE A 11 22.15 -7.71 -32.78
CA ILE A 11 21.85 -6.31 -32.51
C ILE A 11 20.65 -5.91 -33.36
N LYS A 12 19.48 -5.69 -32.70
CA LYS A 12 18.24 -5.30 -33.35
C LYS A 12 17.77 -3.93 -32.90
N THR A 13 17.37 -3.09 -33.85
CA THR A 13 16.65 -1.84 -33.55
C THR A 13 15.16 -2.17 -33.56
N LEU A 14 14.47 -1.83 -32.46
CA LEU A 14 13.03 -2.05 -32.31
C LEU A 14 12.27 -0.76 -32.59
N GLU A 15 11.14 -0.88 -33.27
CA GLU A 15 10.16 0.18 -33.35
C GLU A 15 9.56 0.45 -31.94
N TRP A 16 9.12 1.68 -31.71
CA TRP A 16 8.65 2.14 -30.40
C TRP A 16 7.58 1.21 -29.78
N ARG A 17 6.59 0.77 -30.57
CA ARG A 17 5.52 -0.12 -30.12
C ARG A 17 6.03 -1.50 -29.75
N GLU A 18 6.97 -2.03 -30.53
CA GLU A 18 7.61 -3.33 -30.28
C GLU A 18 8.43 -3.29 -28.99
N HIS A 19 9.14 -2.18 -28.77
CA HIS A 19 9.89 -1.99 -27.54
C HIS A 19 8.96 -1.93 -26.32
N ILE A 20 7.85 -1.16 -26.38
CA ILE A 20 6.86 -1.09 -25.29
C ILE A 20 6.27 -2.47 -24.99
N ARG A 21 5.88 -3.22 -26.01
CA ARG A 21 5.31 -4.57 -25.85
C ARG A 21 6.33 -5.60 -25.36
N LEU A 22 7.60 -5.48 -25.74
CA LEU A 22 8.69 -6.35 -25.28
C LEU A 22 9.13 -6.02 -23.84
N ARG A 23 9.07 -4.76 -23.44
CA ARG A 23 9.53 -4.27 -22.15
C ARG A 23 8.47 -3.40 -21.44
N PRO A 24 7.25 -3.91 -21.24
CA PRO A 24 6.15 -3.11 -20.68
C PRO A 24 6.48 -2.57 -19.28
N GLY A 25 7.27 -3.31 -18.50
CA GLY A 25 7.69 -2.89 -17.15
C GLY A 25 8.43 -1.55 -17.09
N MET A 26 9.08 -1.11 -18.17
CA MET A 26 9.73 0.20 -18.25
C MET A 26 8.71 1.36 -18.36
N TYR A 27 7.49 1.08 -18.78
CA TYR A 27 6.46 2.09 -19.08
C TYR A 27 5.31 2.09 -18.07
N ILE A 28 4.88 0.91 -17.66
CA ILE A 28 3.70 0.73 -16.79
C ILE A 28 4.00 -0.05 -15.50
N GLY A 29 5.27 -0.39 -15.24
CA GLY A 29 5.63 -1.21 -14.10
C GLY A 29 5.17 -2.67 -14.25
N LYS A 30 4.59 -3.25 -13.22
CA LYS A 30 4.10 -4.63 -13.21
C LYS A 30 2.90 -4.79 -14.16
N LEU A 31 2.88 -5.84 -14.99
CA LEU A 31 1.70 -6.13 -15.83
C LEU A 31 0.46 -6.41 -14.95
N GLY A 32 0.45 -7.54 -14.27
CA GLY A 32 -0.63 -7.96 -13.38
C GLY A 32 -1.96 -8.26 -14.08
N ASP A 33 -2.91 -8.81 -13.33
CA ASP A 33 -4.25 -9.20 -13.80
C ASP A 33 -5.38 -8.32 -13.24
N GLY A 34 -5.04 -7.24 -12.54
CA GLY A 34 -5.97 -6.31 -11.90
C GLY A 34 -6.27 -6.62 -10.44
N SER A 35 -5.72 -7.70 -9.88
CA SER A 35 -5.91 -8.05 -8.46
C SER A 35 -5.18 -7.11 -7.49
N SER A 36 -4.24 -6.29 -7.98
CA SER A 36 -3.46 -5.33 -7.20
C SER A 36 -3.61 -3.92 -7.75
N GLN A 37 -3.62 -2.91 -6.88
CA GLN A 37 -3.78 -1.48 -7.27
C GLN A 37 -2.62 -0.94 -8.13
N ASP A 38 -1.46 -1.57 -8.08
CA ASP A 38 -0.25 -1.22 -8.84
C ASP A 38 -0.11 -2.00 -10.15
N ASP A 39 -1.10 -2.82 -10.52
CA ASP A 39 -1.09 -3.55 -11.78
C ASP A 39 -1.23 -2.60 -12.99
N GLY A 40 -0.58 -2.97 -14.07
CA GLY A 40 -0.42 -2.13 -15.26
C GLY A 40 -1.72 -1.64 -15.89
N ILE A 41 -2.83 -2.40 -15.78
CA ILE A 41 -4.13 -1.94 -16.31
C ILE A 41 -4.61 -0.64 -15.64
N TYR A 42 -4.34 -0.47 -14.33
CA TYR A 42 -4.67 0.78 -13.63
C TYR A 42 -3.71 1.91 -14.03
N VAL A 43 -2.45 1.58 -14.35
CA VAL A 43 -1.50 2.56 -14.88
C VAL A 43 -1.94 3.05 -16.26
N LEU A 44 -2.47 2.17 -17.14
CA LEU A 44 -3.04 2.58 -18.43
C LEU A 44 -4.22 3.55 -18.24
N LEU A 45 -5.17 3.24 -17.34
CA LEU A 45 -6.28 4.14 -17.02
C LEU A 45 -5.74 5.49 -16.49
N LYS A 46 -4.78 5.44 -15.60
CA LYS A 46 -4.16 6.63 -15.01
C LYS A 46 -3.51 7.54 -16.05
N GLU A 47 -2.78 7.00 -17.01
CA GLU A 47 -2.14 7.79 -18.07
C GLU A 47 -3.16 8.54 -18.96
N VAL A 48 -4.34 7.97 -19.16
CA VAL A 48 -5.43 8.66 -19.86
C VAL A 48 -6.07 9.73 -18.97
N MET A 49 -6.33 9.39 -17.70
CA MET A 49 -6.89 10.34 -16.72
C MET A 49 -5.97 11.53 -16.50
N ASP A 50 -4.66 11.32 -16.37
CA ASP A 50 -3.68 12.38 -16.17
C ASP A 50 -3.73 13.44 -17.29
N ASN A 51 -3.96 13.03 -18.54
CA ASN A 51 -4.11 13.97 -19.65
C ASN A 51 -5.39 14.80 -19.55
N SER A 52 -6.49 14.19 -19.11
CA SER A 52 -7.77 14.88 -18.92
C SER A 52 -7.71 15.85 -17.73
N VAL A 53 -7.01 15.46 -16.66
CA VAL A 53 -6.81 16.32 -15.47
C VAL A 53 -5.87 17.50 -15.79
N ASP A 54 -4.85 17.31 -16.63
CA ASP A 54 -3.99 18.40 -17.07
C ASP A 54 -4.79 19.52 -17.76
N GLU A 55 -5.81 19.21 -18.57
CA GLU A 55 -6.70 20.22 -19.17
C GLU A 55 -7.47 20.99 -18.09
N TYR A 56 -7.99 20.29 -17.06
CA TYR A 56 -8.64 20.94 -15.93
C TYR A 56 -7.68 21.90 -15.18
N MET A 57 -6.46 21.44 -14.89
CA MET A 57 -5.45 22.25 -14.22
C MET A 57 -5.05 23.50 -15.02
N MET A 58 -5.18 23.44 -16.34
CA MET A 58 -4.99 24.57 -17.25
C MET A 58 -6.22 25.51 -17.30
N GLY A 59 -7.29 25.18 -16.57
CA GLY A 59 -8.53 25.98 -16.52
C GLY A 59 -9.56 25.60 -17.58
N PHE A 60 -9.37 24.50 -18.30
CA PHE A 60 -10.26 24.06 -19.37
C PHE A 60 -11.01 22.77 -18.98
N GLY A 61 -12.34 22.81 -19.13
CA GLY A 61 -13.19 21.69 -18.73
C GLY A 61 -13.31 21.56 -17.22
N LYS A 62 -14.49 21.19 -16.73
CA LYS A 62 -14.76 21.01 -15.28
C LYS A 62 -15.23 19.60 -14.96
N LYS A 63 -15.40 18.77 -15.99
CA LYS A 63 -15.99 17.46 -15.89
C LYS A 63 -15.17 16.44 -16.69
N ILE A 64 -15.05 15.24 -16.14
CA ILE A 64 -14.50 14.07 -16.83
C ILE A 64 -15.50 12.94 -16.67
N ASP A 65 -15.86 12.28 -17.78
CA ASP A 65 -16.71 11.11 -17.76
C ASP A 65 -15.86 9.85 -17.99
N VAL A 66 -15.97 8.88 -17.10
CA VAL A 66 -15.26 7.61 -17.13
C VAL A 66 -16.28 6.48 -17.16
N ALA A 67 -16.10 5.51 -18.03
CA ALA A 67 -16.88 4.30 -18.04
C ALA A 67 -15.96 3.07 -18.23
N ILE A 68 -16.21 2.03 -17.48
CA ILE A 68 -15.56 0.73 -17.60
C ILE A 68 -16.67 -0.31 -17.74
N ASN A 69 -16.70 -0.96 -18.91
CA ASN A 69 -17.67 -2.01 -19.26
C ASN A 69 -16.89 -3.29 -19.57
N GLY A 70 -16.83 -4.21 -18.61
CA GLY A 70 -15.95 -5.39 -18.72
C GLY A 70 -14.49 -4.95 -18.81
N GLN A 71 -13.87 -5.19 -19.97
CA GLN A 71 -12.46 -4.86 -20.23
C GLN A 71 -12.28 -3.54 -20.98
N GLU A 72 -13.36 -2.94 -21.52
CA GLU A 72 -13.29 -1.68 -22.27
C GLU A 72 -13.38 -0.48 -21.32
N VAL A 73 -12.44 0.43 -21.48
CA VAL A 73 -12.35 1.69 -20.74
C VAL A 73 -12.62 2.85 -21.68
N ARG A 74 -13.45 3.79 -21.24
CA ARG A 74 -13.76 5.04 -21.92
C ARG A 74 -13.51 6.20 -20.98
N VAL A 75 -12.73 7.18 -21.42
CA VAL A 75 -12.49 8.43 -20.68
C VAL A 75 -12.77 9.60 -21.61
N ARG A 76 -13.62 10.54 -21.19
CA ARG A 76 -13.99 11.75 -21.93
C ARG A 76 -13.77 12.98 -21.08
N ASP A 77 -12.88 13.87 -21.52
CA ASP A 77 -12.76 15.23 -20.97
C ASP A 77 -13.52 16.25 -21.84
N TYR A 78 -13.67 17.44 -21.29
CA TYR A 78 -14.32 18.58 -21.92
C TYR A 78 -13.37 19.78 -21.98
N GLY A 79 -12.08 19.49 -22.23
CA GLY A 79 -11.03 20.46 -22.41
C GLY A 79 -11.00 21.08 -23.80
N ARG A 80 -9.85 21.59 -24.20
CA ARG A 80 -9.67 22.27 -25.51
C ARG A 80 -9.70 21.34 -26.72
N GLY A 81 -9.45 20.07 -26.52
CA GLY A 81 -9.17 19.11 -27.60
C GLY A 81 -7.74 19.24 -28.16
N ILE A 82 -7.21 18.14 -28.67
CA ILE A 82 -5.92 18.11 -29.37
C ILE A 82 -6.09 18.79 -30.74
N PRO A 83 -5.12 19.61 -31.21
CA PRO A 83 -5.14 20.15 -32.56
C PRO A 83 -5.36 19.04 -33.60
N LEU A 84 -6.42 19.16 -34.41
CA LEU A 84 -6.97 18.05 -35.21
C LEU A 84 -5.96 17.43 -36.18
N GLY A 85 -5.04 18.24 -36.74
CA GLY A 85 -3.98 17.76 -37.61
C GLY A 85 -2.85 16.98 -36.90
N LYS A 86 -2.88 16.91 -35.57
CA LYS A 86 -1.85 16.24 -34.75
C LYS A 86 -2.36 15.09 -33.90
N VAL A 87 -3.65 14.75 -33.97
CA VAL A 87 -4.28 13.72 -33.14
C VAL A 87 -3.59 12.37 -33.29
N THR A 88 -3.42 11.90 -34.52
CA THR A 88 -2.79 10.61 -34.84
C THR A 88 -1.34 10.56 -34.36
N GLU A 89 -0.54 11.59 -34.66
CA GLU A 89 0.86 11.67 -34.25
C GLU A 89 1.00 11.72 -32.70
N ALA A 90 0.10 12.44 -32.02
CA ALA A 90 0.14 12.61 -30.57
C ALA A 90 0.06 11.30 -29.81
N VAL A 91 -0.59 10.27 -30.36
CA VAL A 91 -0.80 8.98 -29.70
C VAL A 91 -0.01 7.81 -30.31
N SER A 92 0.67 8.04 -31.46
CA SER A 92 1.37 6.99 -32.20
C SER A 92 2.83 7.31 -32.53
N ARG A 93 3.34 8.49 -32.14
CA ARG A 93 4.74 8.86 -32.42
C ARG A 93 5.45 9.24 -31.12
N MET A 94 6.57 8.56 -30.84
CA MET A 94 7.40 8.89 -29.66
C MET A 94 7.91 10.31 -29.73
N ASN A 95 8.17 10.88 -28.54
CA ASN A 95 8.68 12.24 -28.40
C ASN A 95 7.81 13.32 -29.09
N THR A 96 6.50 13.07 -29.17
CA THR A 96 5.52 14.02 -29.67
C THR A 96 4.53 14.39 -28.56
N GLY A 97 4.41 15.67 -28.23
CA GLY A 97 3.50 16.16 -27.20
C GLY A 97 3.69 17.65 -26.94
N ALA A 98 2.63 18.32 -26.49
CA ALA A 98 2.66 19.74 -26.16
C ALA A 98 3.38 20.01 -24.81
N LYS A 99 3.66 18.99 -24.04
CA LYS A 99 4.27 19.07 -22.69
C LYS A 99 5.79 19.32 -22.72
N TYR A 100 6.42 19.28 -23.89
CA TYR A 100 7.83 19.68 -24.06
C TYR A 100 8.03 21.20 -24.06
N ASP A 101 6.96 21.98 -24.28
CA ASP A 101 7.00 23.43 -24.13
C ASP A 101 6.64 23.79 -22.68
N SER A 102 7.66 24.11 -21.88
CA SER A 102 7.52 24.50 -20.47
C SER A 102 6.59 25.69 -20.25
N LYS A 103 6.41 26.56 -21.25
CA LYS A 103 5.49 27.71 -21.17
C LYS A 103 4.02 27.29 -21.16
N ALA A 104 3.67 26.20 -21.83
CA ALA A 104 2.29 25.70 -21.94
C ALA A 104 1.88 24.76 -20.79
N PHE A 105 2.83 23.99 -20.23
CA PHE A 105 2.56 22.93 -19.25
C PHE A 105 3.61 22.84 -18.13
N LYS A 106 3.91 23.96 -17.46
CA LYS A 106 5.00 24.06 -16.48
C LYS A 106 5.01 23.01 -15.35
N LYS A 107 3.85 22.50 -14.97
CA LYS A 107 3.68 21.62 -13.78
C LYS A 107 2.75 20.43 -14.07
N SER A 108 2.80 19.92 -15.31
CA SER A 108 1.95 18.79 -15.71
C SER A 108 2.43 17.47 -15.12
N VAL A 109 1.53 16.51 -15.08
CA VAL A 109 1.78 15.17 -14.53
C VAL A 109 2.61 14.30 -15.47
N GLY A 110 2.39 14.41 -16.77
CA GLY A 110 2.96 13.53 -17.79
C GLY A 110 4.06 14.21 -18.60
N LEU A 111 5.28 14.33 -18.09
CA LEU A 111 6.39 15.03 -18.74
C LEU A 111 7.01 14.28 -19.93
N ASN A 112 7.04 12.95 -19.89
CA ASN A 112 7.81 12.14 -20.83
C ASN A 112 7.14 11.93 -22.19
N GLY A 113 5.88 12.33 -22.37
CA GLY A 113 5.14 12.20 -23.63
C GLY A 113 4.98 10.76 -24.14
N VAL A 114 5.11 9.76 -23.26
CA VAL A 114 5.08 8.34 -23.61
C VAL A 114 3.84 7.60 -23.11
N GLY A 115 3.14 8.12 -22.09
CA GLY A 115 2.07 7.40 -21.40
C GLY A 115 0.94 6.95 -22.32
N VAL A 116 0.31 7.87 -23.05
CA VAL A 116 -0.78 7.51 -23.98
C VAL A 116 -0.30 6.58 -25.12
N LYS A 117 0.98 6.63 -25.48
CA LYS A 117 1.56 5.69 -26.46
C LYS A 117 1.67 4.30 -25.86
N ALA A 118 2.00 4.20 -24.56
CA ALA A 118 1.98 2.91 -23.87
C ALA A 118 0.56 2.33 -23.83
N VAL A 119 -0.46 3.17 -23.54
CA VAL A 119 -1.87 2.74 -23.62
C VAL A 119 -2.20 2.20 -25.01
N ASN A 120 -1.86 2.93 -26.07
CA ASN A 120 -2.10 2.53 -27.46
C ASN A 120 -1.37 1.22 -27.80
N ALA A 121 -0.07 1.11 -27.49
CA ALA A 121 0.73 -0.09 -27.83
C ALA A 121 0.31 -1.35 -27.07
N LEU A 122 -0.20 -1.20 -25.84
CA LEU A 122 -0.59 -2.31 -24.95
C LEU A 122 -2.09 -2.63 -25.00
N SER A 123 -2.83 -2.02 -25.93
CA SER A 123 -4.26 -2.26 -26.13
C SER A 123 -4.53 -2.99 -27.45
N SER A 124 -5.43 -3.96 -27.42
CA SER A 124 -5.97 -4.61 -28.60
C SER A 124 -6.89 -3.68 -29.41
N LYS A 125 -7.54 -2.74 -28.73
CA LYS A 125 -8.38 -1.68 -29.28
C LYS A 125 -8.00 -0.36 -28.64
N PHE A 126 -7.73 0.66 -29.45
CA PHE A 126 -7.51 2.03 -28.98
C PHE A 126 -8.14 3.00 -29.98
N ILE A 127 -9.04 3.85 -29.51
CA ILE A 127 -9.71 4.87 -30.32
C ILE A 127 -9.51 6.19 -29.62
N ILE A 128 -9.08 7.21 -30.36
CA ILE A 128 -9.04 8.58 -29.90
C ILE A 128 -9.94 9.46 -30.74
N ARG A 129 -10.76 10.27 -30.06
CA ARG A 129 -11.62 11.29 -30.64
C ARG A 129 -11.21 12.64 -30.08
N SER A 130 -10.84 13.56 -30.93
CA SER A 130 -10.59 14.95 -30.54
C SER A 130 -11.62 15.85 -31.19
N ILE A 131 -12.33 16.59 -30.35
CA ILE A 131 -13.36 17.54 -30.75
C ILE A 131 -12.85 18.95 -30.44
N ARG A 132 -12.79 19.78 -31.47
CA ARG A 132 -12.28 21.14 -31.34
C ARG A 132 -12.94 22.06 -32.39
N ASP A 133 -13.43 23.21 -31.92
CA ASP A 133 -13.94 24.28 -32.75
C ASP A 133 -15.01 23.82 -33.76
N GLY A 134 -15.95 22.98 -33.30
CA GLY A 134 -17.06 22.43 -34.11
C GLY A 134 -16.63 21.36 -35.11
N GLN A 135 -15.45 20.80 -34.96
CA GLN A 135 -14.94 19.72 -35.80
C GLN A 135 -14.43 18.54 -34.95
N ILE A 136 -14.45 17.34 -35.52
CA ILE A 136 -13.98 16.11 -34.90
C ILE A 136 -12.97 15.39 -35.79
N LYS A 137 -11.93 14.89 -35.17
CA LYS A 137 -10.97 13.94 -35.73
C LYS A 137 -11.01 12.65 -34.93
N VAL A 138 -11.08 11.50 -35.63
CA VAL A 138 -11.08 10.16 -35.03
C VAL A 138 -9.95 9.35 -35.62
N SER A 139 -9.21 8.65 -34.77
CA SER A 139 -8.17 7.69 -35.20
C SER A 139 -8.28 6.40 -34.40
N GLU A 140 -8.22 5.27 -35.07
CA GLU A 140 -8.40 3.93 -34.52
C GLU A 140 -7.10 3.12 -34.65
N PHE A 141 -6.74 2.43 -33.59
CA PHE A 141 -5.51 1.65 -33.52
C PHE A 141 -5.76 0.27 -32.89
N GLY A 142 -4.89 -0.68 -33.22
CA GLY A 142 -4.76 -1.96 -32.55
C GLY A 142 -3.29 -2.28 -32.32
N HIS A 143 -2.90 -2.58 -31.09
CA HIS A 143 -1.52 -2.89 -30.73
C HIS A 143 -0.51 -1.81 -31.17
N GLY A 144 -0.92 -0.54 -31.16
CA GLY A 144 -0.13 0.61 -31.61
C GLY A 144 -0.09 0.83 -33.13
N LEU A 145 -0.72 -0.03 -33.91
CA LEU A 145 -0.84 0.12 -35.37
C LEU A 145 -2.11 0.90 -35.72
N THR A 146 -2.00 1.84 -36.65
CA THR A 146 -3.15 2.57 -37.15
C THR A 146 -4.02 1.63 -38.00
N ILE A 147 -5.25 1.39 -37.58
CA ILE A 147 -6.27 0.64 -38.33
C ILE A 147 -6.99 1.57 -39.28
N LYS A 148 -7.42 2.74 -38.75
CA LYS A 148 -8.18 3.69 -39.54
C LYS A 148 -7.93 5.12 -39.04
N ASP A 149 -7.66 6.00 -39.98
CA ASP A 149 -7.51 7.44 -39.75
C ASP A 149 -8.61 8.18 -40.49
N HIS A 150 -9.62 8.64 -39.77
CA HIS A 150 -10.79 9.28 -40.37
C HIS A 150 -10.50 10.72 -40.77
N PRO A 151 -11.12 11.22 -41.84
CA PRO A 151 -11.04 12.63 -42.17
C PRO A 151 -11.69 13.49 -41.09
N ILE A 152 -11.27 14.74 -40.99
CA ILE A 152 -11.92 15.73 -40.12
C ILE A 152 -13.34 15.97 -40.61
N LYS A 153 -14.31 16.00 -39.69
CA LYS A 153 -15.73 16.21 -39.97
C LYS A 153 -16.32 17.26 -39.04
N PRO A 154 -17.36 17.98 -39.50
CA PRO A 154 -18.13 18.84 -38.59
C PRO A 154 -18.83 18.03 -37.49
N THR A 155 -19.00 18.63 -36.31
CA THR A 155 -19.74 18.04 -35.19
C THR A 155 -20.37 19.13 -34.33
N ASN A 156 -21.44 18.78 -33.61
CA ASN A 156 -22.06 19.63 -32.60
C ASN A 156 -21.65 19.24 -31.17
N GLU A 157 -20.73 18.28 -31.02
CA GLU A 157 -20.24 17.86 -29.72
C GLU A 157 -19.37 18.94 -29.09
N GLU A 158 -19.39 19.05 -27.76
CA GLU A 158 -18.52 19.95 -26.99
C GLU A 158 -17.05 19.58 -27.20
N ASN A 159 -16.19 20.62 -27.17
CA ASN A 159 -14.75 20.44 -27.26
C ASN A 159 -14.23 19.44 -26.21
N GLY A 160 -13.09 18.80 -26.50
CA GLY A 160 -12.38 17.91 -25.60
C GLY A 160 -11.83 16.66 -26.29
N VAL A 161 -11.36 15.72 -25.49
CA VAL A 161 -10.79 14.46 -25.97
C VAL A 161 -11.56 13.28 -25.37
N GLU A 162 -11.79 12.26 -26.18
CA GLU A 162 -12.29 10.98 -25.73
C GLU A 162 -11.32 9.88 -26.14
N VAL A 163 -10.93 9.05 -25.19
CA VAL A 163 -10.12 7.87 -25.39
C VAL A 163 -10.93 6.63 -25.00
N ILE A 164 -11.01 5.66 -25.92
CA ILE A 164 -11.60 4.34 -25.67
C ILE A 164 -10.50 3.32 -25.89
N PHE A 165 -10.24 2.48 -24.91
CA PHE A 165 -9.21 1.45 -25.04
C PHE A 165 -9.60 0.16 -24.33
N GLN A 166 -9.04 -0.94 -24.81
CA GLN A 166 -9.14 -2.26 -24.22
C GLN A 166 -7.74 -2.84 -24.13
N PRO A 167 -7.17 -3.02 -22.93
CA PRO A 167 -5.88 -3.68 -22.73
C PRO A 167 -5.83 -5.04 -23.44
N ASP A 168 -4.66 -5.41 -23.95
CA ASP A 168 -4.48 -6.63 -24.75
C ASP A 168 -4.39 -7.87 -23.84
N GLU A 169 -5.32 -8.82 -23.97
CA GLU A 169 -5.31 -10.08 -23.21
C GLU A 169 -4.04 -10.91 -23.43
N ALA A 170 -3.39 -10.78 -24.59
CA ALA A 170 -2.11 -11.45 -24.84
C ALA A 170 -0.98 -10.92 -23.92
N MET A 171 -1.13 -9.70 -23.39
CA MET A 171 -0.18 -9.08 -22.46
C MET A 171 -0.60 -9.23 -20.99
N PHE A 172 -1.88 -9.05 -20.70
CA PHE A 172 -2.41 -8.97 -19.33
C PHE A 172 -3.12 -10.25 -18.85
N GLY A 173 -3.29 -11.24 -19.75
CA GLY A 173 -4.05 -12.46 -19.46
C GLY A 173 -5.54 -12.16 -19.24
N ASN A 174 -6.18 -12.97 -18.42
CA ASN A 174 -7.58 -12.77 -18.04
C ASN A 174 -7.66 -11.73 -16.89
N TYR A 175 -7.61 -10.47 -17.25
CA TYR A 175 -7.62 -9.34 -16.31
C TYR A 175 -9.03 -8.79 -16.08
N PHE A 176 -9.19 -8.09 -14.94
CA PHE A 176 -10.42 -7.41 -14.57
C PHE A 176 -10.15 -6.15 -13.75
N PHE A 177 -11.03 -5.16 -13.89
CA PHE A 177 -10.96 -3.94 -13.08
C PHE A 177 -11.78 -4.11 -11.79
N ILE A 178 -11.14 -3.92 -10.64
CA ILE A 178 -11.81 -3.87 -9.33
C ILE A 178 -12.31 -2.44 -9.12
N SER A 179 -13.64 -2.27 -8.99
CA SER A 179 -14.28 -0.96 -8.88
C SER A 179 -13.71 -0.14 -7.71
N GLU A 180 -13.44 -0.76 -6.57
CA GLU A 180 -12.90 -0.09 -5.38
C GLU A 180 -11.52 0.54 -5.64
N TYR A 181 -10.71 -0.07 -6.50
CA TYR A 181 -9.40 0.49 -6.86
C TYR A 181 -9.54 1.69 -7.78
N VAL A 182 -10.48 1.61 -8.73
CA VAL A 182 -10.81 2.73 -9.61
C VAL A 182 -11.41 3.87 -8.79
N ASP A 183 -12.38 3.61 -7.92
CA ASP A 183 -13.01 4.59 -7.04
C ASP A 183 -11.97 5.33 -6.19
N SER A 184 -11.06 4.59 -5.56
CA SER A 184 -9.98 5.18 -4.76
C SER A 184 -9.07 6.09 -5.58
N MET A 185 -8.74 5.70 -6.82
CA MET A 185 -7.96 6.52 -7.73
C MET A 185 -8.71 7.79 -8.14
N LEU A 186 -9.99 7.68 -8.51
CA LEU A 186 -10.81 8.82 -8.93
C LEU A 186 -11.08 9.81 -7.79
N LYS A 187 -11.26 9.31 -6.57
CA LYS A 187 -11.34 10.13 -5.35
C LYS A 187 -10.08 10.97 -5.14
N ASN A 188 -8.90 10.38 -5.31
CA ASN A 188 -7.65 11.14 -5.20
C ASN A 188 -7.59 12.29 -6.20
N TYR A 189 -8.06 12.09 -7.44
CA TYR A 189 -8.09 13.17 -8.43
C TYR A 189 -9.00 14.33 -8.00
N VAL A 190 -10.20 14.06 -7.47
CA VAL A 190 -11.11 15.14 -7.05
C VAL A 190 -10.63 15.83 -5.77
N TYR A 191 -9.93 15.13 -4.87
CA TYR A 191 -9.32 15.77 -3.69
C TYR A 191 -8.15 16.68 -4.05
N LEU A 192 -7.36 16.31 -5.05
CA LEU A 192 -6.23 17.12 -5.50
C LEU A 192 -6.66 18.27 -6.42
N ASN A 193 -7.86 18.21 -6.96
CA ASN A 193 -8.42 19.18 -7.90
C ASN A 193 -9.82 19.60 -7.46
N ALA A 194 -9.90 20.30 -6.32
CA ALA A 194 -11.17 20.74 -5.74
C ALA A 194 -12.03 21.51 -6.75
N GLY A 195 -13.29 21.12 -6.89
CA GLY A 195 -14.23 21.71 -7.87
C GLY A 195 -14.34 20.91 -9.19
N MET A 196 -13.42 19.98 -9.47
CA MET A 196 -13.53 19.05 -10.60
C MET A 196 -14.59 17.99 -10.33
N VAL A 197 -15.36 17.64 -11.35
CA VAL A 197 -16.36 16.57 -11.30
C VAL A 197 -15.87 15.38 -12.14
N ILE A 198 -15.88 14.20 -11.56
CA ILE A 198 -15.67 12.95 -12.30
C ILE A 198 -16.94 12.11 -12.18
N ASN A 199 -17.52 11.69 -13.31
CA ASN A 199 -18.60 10.73 -13.34
C ASN A 199 -18.02 9.36 -13.73
N PHE A 200 -18.26 8.34 -12.91
CA PHE A 200 -17.80 6.99 -13.18
C PHE A 200 -18.95 6.01 -13.08
N ASN A 201 -19.31 5.36 -14.18
CA ASN A 201 -20.40 4.37 -14.26
C ASN A 201 -21.70 4.84 -13.58
N GLY A 202 -22.05 6.12 -13.73
CA GLY A 202 -23.23 6.73 -13.12
C GLY A 202 -23.04 7.34 -11.74
N ASN A 203 -21.94 7.05 -11.06
CA ASN A 203 -21.57 7.64 -9.78
C ASN A 203 -20.81 8.95 -10.00
N LYS A 204 -21.10 9.96 -9.16
CA LYS A 204 -20.47 11.27 -9.22
C LYS A 204 -19.44 11.42 -8.10
N PHE A 205 -18.19 11.70 -8.47
CA PHE A 205 -17.10 12.04 -7.58
C PHE A 205 -16.86 13.56 -7.62
N PHE A 206 -16.78 14.17 -6.45
CA PHE A 206 -16.59 15.61 -6.32
C PHE A 206 -16.05 15.94 -4.93
N SER A 207 -15.09 16.85 -4.85
CA SER A 207 -14.61 17.42 -3.59
C SER A 207 -14.67 18.95 -3.65
N ARG A 208 -15.16 19.55 -2.57
CA ARG A 208 -15.22 21.00 -2.39
C ARG A 208 -13.97 21.52 -1.67
N ASN A 209 -13.51 20.78 -0.67
CA ASN A 209 -12.49 21.22 0.27
C ASN A 209 -11.13 20.53 0.06
N GLY A 210 -10.97 19.75 -1.02
CA GLY A 210 -9.69 19.17 -1.41
C GLY A 210 -9.10 18.21 -0.38
N LEU A 211 -7.89 18.49 0.11
CA LEU A 211 -7.20 17.63 1.08
C LEU A 211 -7.93 17.52 2.42
N VAL A 212 -8.79 18.48 2.78
CA VAL A 212 -9.63 18.38 3.98
C VAL A 212 -10.65 17.25 3.84
N ASP A 213 -11.30 17.15 2.66
CA ASP A 213 -12.27 16.08 2.39
C ASP A 213 -11.57 14.72 2.34
N LEU A 214 -10.35 14.66 1.79
CA LEU A 214 -9.51 13.46 1.81
C LEU A 214 -9.24 12.98 3.24
N LEU A 215 -8.86 13.88 4.14
CA LEU A 215 -8.61 13.49 5.52
C LEU A 215 -9.89 13.06 6.23
N ASN A 216 -11.00 13.80 6.06
CA ASN A 216 -12.27 13.47 6.69
C ASN A 216 -12.79 12.08 6.28
N GLU A 217 -12.61 11.68 5.01
CA GLU A 217 -13.02 10.35 4.55
C GLU A 217 -12.13 9.23 5.10
N ASN A 218 -10.84 9.51 5.27
CA ASN A 218 -9.88 8.51 5.73
C ASN A 218 -9.72 8.46 7.27
N MET A 219 -10.34 9.38 7.99
CA MET A 219 -10.37 9.36 9.45
C MET A 219 -11.59 8.57 9.95
N ASN A 220 -11.35 7.55 10.77
CA ASN A 220 -12.41 6.75 11.39
C ASN A 220 -13.14 7.48 12.53
N LYS A 221 -12.54 8.53 13.10
CA LYS A 221 -13.08 9.37 14.18
C LYS A 221 -12.66 10.81 13.94
N GLU A 222 -13.40 11.74 14.51
CA GLU A 222 -13.04 13.16 14.48
C GLU A 222 -11.64 13.41 15.06
N GLY A 223 -10.93 14.35 14.47
CA GLY A 223 -9.63 14.79 14.98
C GLY A 223 -9.77 15.46 16.35
N LEU A 224 -8.69 15.54 17.11
CA LEU A 224 -8.66 16.21 18.40
C LEU A 224 -8.98 17.71 18.29
N TYR A 225 -8.77 18.28 17.12
CA TYR A 225 -9.10 19.66 16.76
C TYR A 225 -9.44 19.72 15.27
N PRO A 226 -10.13 20.77 14.78
CA PRO A 226 -10.46 20.94 13.38
C PRO A 226 -9.21 20.84 12.50
N ILE A 227 -9.35 20.25 11.31
CA ILE A 227 -8.22 20.08 10.38
C ILE A 227 -7.61 21.44 10.08
N ILE A 228 -6.31 21.59 10.34
CA ILE A 228 -5.53 22.75 9.93
C ILE A 228 -5.30 22.64 8.42
N HIS A 229 -5.78 23.62 7.67
CA HIS A 229 -5.68 23.65 6.22
C HIS A 229 -4.87 24.87 5.79
N LEU A 230 -3.72 24.63 5.15
CA LEU A 230 -2.79 25.64 4.66
C LEU A 230 -2.68 25.53 3.15
N LYS A 231 -2.94 26.62 2.44
CA LYS A 231 -2.94 26.64 0.98
C LYS A 231 -2.08 27.76 0.42
N GLY A 232 -1.20 27.40 -0.50
CA GLY A 232 -0.36 28.30 -1.30
C GLY A 232 -0.51 28.01 -2.78
N GLU A 233 0.28 28.67 -3.63
CA GLU A 233 0.21 28.51 -5.09
C GLU A 233 0.57 27.08 -5.52
N ASP A 234 1.68 26.56 -5.02
CA ASP A 234 2.24 25.25 -5.40
C ASP A 234 2.27 24.24 -4.25
N ILE A 235 1.56 24.52 -3.17
CA ILE A 235 1.53 23.69 -1.98
C ILE A 235 0.18 23.76 -1.30
N GLU A 236 -0.33 22.60 -0.93
CA GLU A 236 -1.51 22.46 -0.08
C GLU A 236 -1.20 21.43 1.00
N ILE A 237 -1.52 21.77 2.25
CA ILE A 237 -1.29 20.93 3.41
C ILE A 237 -2.57 20.92 4.25
N ALA A 238 -2.99 19.72 4.65
CA ALA A 238 -4.06 19.56 5.62
C ALA A 238 -3.59 18.57 6.70
N PHE A 239 -3.80 18.87 7.98
CA PHE A 239 -3.45 17.93 9.04
C PHE A 239 -4.25 18.16 10.32
N THR A 240 -4.37 17.11 11.10
CA THR A 240 -4.87 17.10 12.47
C THR A 240 -4.17 16.01 13.27
N HIS A 241 -4.51 15.87 14.55
CA HIS A 241 -4.12 14.72 15.35
C HIS A 241 -5.35 13.92 15.74
N GLY A 242 -5.23 12.61 15.68
CA GLY A 242 -6.27 11.67 16.10
C GLY A 242 -5.96 11.00 17.44
N LEU A 243 -6.64 9.90 17.71
CA LEU A 243 -6.43 9.04 18.87
C LEU A 243 -5.69 7.73 18.53
N GLN A 244 -5.39 7.50 17.24
CA GLN A 244 -4.65 6.32 16.80
C GLN A 244 -3.18 6.40 17.19
N TYR A 245 -2.53 5.25 17.25
CA TYR A 245 -1.07 5.19 17.35
C TYR A 245 -0.43 5.27 15.95
N GLY A 246 0.77 5.86 15.87
CA GLY A 246 1.50 6.02 14.62
C GLY A 246 1.28 7.38 13.94
N GLU A 247 1.77 7.49 12.74
CA GLU A 247 1.73 8.67 11.90
C GLU A 247 1.10 8.29 10.55
N ASP A 248 0.04 8.98 10.12
CA ASP A 248 -0.63 8.74 8.85
C ASP A 248 -0.36 9.89 7.87
N TYR A 249 0.24 9.55 6.73
CA TYR A 249 0.60 10.54 5.71
C TYR A 249 0.05 10.17 4.34
N TYR A 250 -0.57 11.16 3.70
CA TYR A 250 -0.99 11.15 2.30
C TYR A 250 -0.16 12.17 1.55
N SER A 251 0.70 11.74 0.64
CA SER A 251 1.62 12.64 -0.04
C SER A 251 1.48 12.60 -1.55
N PHE A 252 1.51 13.78 -2.16
CA PHE A 252 1.25 13.96 -3.59
C PHE A 252 2.22 14.95 -4.22
N VAL A 253 2.63 14.66 -5.45
CA VAL A 253 3.46 15.54 -6.27
C VAL A 253 2.85 15.63 -7.66
N ASN A 254 2.48 16.83 -8.13
CA ASN A 254 1.83 17.04 -9.43
C ASN A 254 0.62 16.10 -9.65
N GLY A 255 -0.18 15.87 -8.62
CA GLY A 255 -1.32 14.95 -8.69
C GLY A 255 -0.98 13.46 -8.58
N GLN A 256 0.29 13.07 -8.49
CA GLN A 256 0.72 11.69 -8.30
C GLN A 256 0.75 11.30 -6.83
N ASN A 257 0.13 10.19 -6.47
CA ASN A 257 0.19 9.65 -5.12
C ASN A 257 1.57 9.02 -4.87
N THR A 258 2.37 9.67 -4.03
CA THR A 258 3.71 9.20 -3.66
C THR A 258 3.62 8.30 -2.42
N THR A 259 3.20 7.06 -2.62
CA THR A 259 2.94 6.10 -1.52
C THR A 259 4.16 5.80 -0.66
N GLN A 260 5.37 5.99 -1.20
CA GLN A 260 6.64 5.84 -0.50
C GLN A 260 7.22 7.18 -0.03
N GLY A 261 6.46 8.28 -0.19
CA GLY A 261 6.87 9.62 0.22
C GLY A 261 7.93 10.22 -0.69
N GLY A 262 9.00 10.71 -0.10
CA GLY A 262 10.12 11.36 -0.79
C GLY A 262 10.58 12.63 -0.08
N THR A 263 11.36 13.45 -0.78
CA THR A 263 11.97 14.68 -0.24
C THR A 263 10.96 15.65 0.36
N HIS A 264 9.78 15.79 -0.26
CA HIS A 264 8.72 16.69 0.21
C HIS A 264 8.08 16.22 1.53
N LEU A 265 7.85 14.91 1.70
CA LEU A 265 7.28 14.38 2.94
C LEU A 265 8.29 14.49 4.09
N LEU A 266 9.57 14.23 3.82
CA LEU A 266 10.63 14.42 4.82
C LEU A 266 10.72 15.88 5.24
N ALA A 267 10.70 16.81 4.28
CA ALA A 267 10.71 18.25 4.55
C ALA A 267 9.49 18.69 5.38
N PHE A 268 8.30 18.18 5.07
CA PHE A 268 7.09 18.44 5.86
C PHE A 268 7.25 17.97 7.31
N ARG A 269 7.69 16.73 7.53
CA ARG A 269 7.88 16.15 8.86
C ARG A 269 8.88 16.94 9.71
N GLU A 270 9.95 17.45 9.11
CA GLU A 270 10.93 18.31 9.78
C GLU A 270 10.37 19.70 10.06
N ALA A 271 9.74 20.33 9.07
CA ALA A 271 9.25 21.70 9.17
C ALA A 271 8.15 21.88 10.21
N ILE A 272 7.20 20.91 10.31
CA ILE A 272 6.13 20.97 11.32
C ILE A 272 6.72 20.90 12.73
N VAL A 273 7.70 20.04 12.97
CA VAL A 273 8.37 19.92 14.27
C VAL A 273 9.07 21.21 14.63
N ARG A 274 9.84 21.77 13.70
CA ARG A 274 10.58 23.03 13.93
C ARG A 274 9.64 24.18 14.23
N THR A 275 8.59 24.37 13.43
CA THR A 275 7.64 25.45 13.60
C THR A 275 6.90 25.37 14.93
N ILE A 276 6.48 24.17 15.34
CA ILE A 276 5.79 23.95 16.62
C ILE A 276 6.73 24.23 17.80
N ARG A 277 8.00 23.81 17.74
CA ARG A 277 9.01 24.16 18.76
C ARG A 277 9.23 25.66 18.85
N ASP A 278 9.37 26.33 17.71
CA ASP A 278 9.57 27.77 17.64
C ASP A 278 8.36 28.53 18.22
N PHE A 279 7.12 28.06 17.93
CA PHE A 279 5.89 28.68 18.44
C PHE A 279 5.76 28.57 19.96
N TYR A 280 5.96 27.37 20.53
CA TYR A 280 5.84 27.15 21.98
C TYR A 280 7.12 27.46 22.75
N LYS A 281 8.20 27.84 22.09
CA LYS A 281 9.51 28.15 22.70
C LYS A 281 10.03 27.02 23.60
N LYS A 282 9.80 25.78 23.18
CA LYS A 282 10.23 24.58 23.91
C LYS A 282 10.66 23.46 22.97
N GLU A 283 11.79 22.84 23.30
CA GLU A 283 12.36 21.69 22.60
C GLU A 283 11.61 20.39 22.94
N TYR A 284 10.44 20.18 22.31
CA TYR A 284 9.72 18.91 22.37
C TYR A 284 10.41 17.85 21.52
N ASP A 285 10.31 16.59 21.93
CA ASP A 285 10.76 15.48 21.08
C ASP A 285 9.94 15.43 19.77
N PRO A 286 10.57 15.24 18.59
CA PRO A 286 9.85 15.11 17.33
C PRO A 286 8.75 14.05 17.34
N ALA A 287 8.99 12.93 18.04
CA ALA A 287 8.00 11.85 18.18
C ALA A 287 6.74 12.32 18.95
N ASP A 288 6.87 13.17 19.99
CA ASP A 288 5.74 13.68 20.76
C ASP A 288 4.86 14.61 19.92
N ILE A 289 5.48 15.40 19.03
CA ILE A 289 4.78 16.30 18.11
C ILE A 289 4.04 15.50 17.02
N ARG A 290 4.70 14.51 16.43
CA ARG A 290 4.14 13.75 15.29
C ARG A 290 3.26 12.57 15.69
N SER A 291 3.32 12.13 16.94
CA SER A 291 2.47 11.02 17.42
C SER A 291 1.01 11.29 17.11
N SER A 292 0.32 10.32 16.48
CA SER A 292 -1.09 10.38 16.08
C SER A 292 -1.44 11.46 15.04
N ILE A 293 -0.45 12.00 14.32
CA ILE A 293 -0.71 12.93 13.22
C ILE A 293 -1.39 12.23 12.05
N ILE A 294 -2.36 12.89 11.46
CA ILE A 294 -2.98 12.52 10.18
C ILE A 294 -2.80 13.72 9.27
N ALA A 295 -2.02 13.57 8.21
CA ALA A 295 -1.65 14.69 7.36
C ALA A 295 -1.68 14.35 5.89
N ALA A 296 -2.07 15.33 5.08
CA ALA A 296 -1.97 15.29 3.62
C ALA A 296 -1.13 16.47 3.14
N ILE A 297 -0.20 16.20 2.22
CA ILE A 297 0.61 17.22 1.54
C ILE A 297 0.57 17.01 0.04
N SER A 298 0.30 18.06 -0.70
CA SER A 298 0.38 18.13 -2.16
C SER A 298 1.27 19.28 -2.58
N ILE A 299 2.25 19.02 -3.42
CA ILE A 299 3.11 20.04 -4.02
C ILE A 299 3.13 19.93 -5.54
N LYS A 300 3.43 21.07 -6.19
CA LYS A 300 3.65 21.14 -7.64
C LYS A 300 5.10 21.50 -7.90
N VAL A 301 5.82 20.58 -8.51
CA VAL A 301 7.25 20.66 -8.83
C VAL A 301 7.41 20.79 -10.33
N GLU A 302 8.27 21.69 -10.79
CA GLU A 302 8.65 21.79 -12.19
C GLU A 302 9.69 20.71 -12.51
N GLU A 303 9.43 19.88 -13.53
CA GLU A 303 10.29 18.74 -13.91
C GLU A 303 10.64 17.78 -12.76
N PRO A 304 9.62 17.16 -12.10
CA PRO A 304 9.88 16.29 -10.96
C PRO A 304 10.64 15.02 -11.35
N ILE A 305 11.64 14.67 -10.56
CA ILE A 305 12.40 13.44 -10.67
C ILE A 305 11.86 12.45 -9.65
N PHE A 306 11.41 11.29 -10.11
CA PHE A 306 10.97 10.18 -9.26
C PHE A 306 12.00 9.04 -9.27
N GLU A 307 12.08 8.27 -8.19
CA GLU A 307 13.02 7.13 -8.09
C GLU A 307 12.62 5.97 -9.02
N SER A 308 11.36 5.90 -9.48
CA SER A 308 10.87 4.86 -10.40
C SER A 308 9.82 5.42 -11.35
N GLN A 309 9.57 4.70 -12.44
CA GLN A 309 8.52 5.06 -13.41
C GLN A 309 7.10 5.00 -12.81
N THR A 310 6.89 4.22 -11.78
CA THR A 310 5.62 4.18 -11.02
C THR A 310 5.36 5.42 -10.19
N LYS A 311 6.34 6.34 -10.12
CA LYS A 311 6.25 7.67 -9.46
C LYS A 311 5.84 7.62 -7.98
N THR A 312 6.16 6.53 -7.30
CA THR A 312 5.77 6.31 -5.90
C THR A 312 6.60 7.10 -4.88
N LYS A 313 7.78 7.62 -5.28
CA LYS A 313 8.68 8.36 -4.40
C LYS A 313 9.36 9.52 -5.12
N LEU A 314 9.25 10.74 -4.57
CA LEU A 314 9.92 11.92 -5.11
C LEU A 314 11.40 11.93 -4.74
N GLY A 315 12.27 12.03 -5.76
CA GLY A 315 13.72 12.18 -5.61
C GLY A 315 14.23 13.61 -5.80
N SER A 316 13.44 14.54 -6.40
CA SER A 316 13.84 15.91 -6.65
C SER A 316 14.33 16.60 -5.39
N LYS A 317 15.45 17.32 -5.50
CA LYS A 317 15.98 18.17 -4.42
C LYS A 317 15.40 19.58 -4.47
N ASP A 318 15.06 20.09 -5.66
CA ASP A 318 14.63 21.44 -5.93
C ASP A 318 13.21 21.46 -6.53
N MET A 319 12.51 22.60 -6.41
CA MET A 319 11.14 22.81 -6.92
C MET A 319 11.10 23.01 -8.43
N GLY A 320 12.25 23.14 -9.08
CA GLY A 320 12.46 23.30 -10.51
C GLY A 320 13.91 23.68 -10.80
N PRO A 321 14.31 23.82 -12.09
CA PRO A 321 15.69 24.07 -12.49
C PRO A 321 16.31 25.33 -11.85
N GLU A 322 15.49 26.36 -11.63
CA GLU A 322 15.90 27.63 -10.98
C GLU A 322 15.15 27.89 -9.66
N GLY A 323 14.43 26.88 -9.16
CA GLY A 323 13.61 26.99 -7.96
C GLY A 323 14.41 26.79 -6.66
N PRO A 324 13.82 27.16 -5.51
CA PRO A 324 14.39 26.86 -4.21
C PRO A 324 14.41 25.35 -3.98
N SER A 325 15.22 24.89 -3.00
CA SER A 325 15.14 23.48 -2.60
C SER A 325 13.74 23.15 -2.06
N VAL A 326 13.26 21.93 -2.34
CA VAL A 326 11.98 21.41 -1.83
C VAL A 326 11.88 21.60 -0.31
N ARG A 327 13.01 21.36 0.39
CA ARG A 327 13.10 21.54 1.84
C ARG A 327 12.87 22.99 2.26
N ASN A 328 13.55 23.95 1.65
CA ASN A 328 13.41 25.36 1.99
C ASN A 328 12.01 25.87 1.66
N PHE A 329 11.48 25.51 0.48
CA PHE A 329 10.15 25.92 0.05
C PHE A 329 9.07 25.49 1.07
N ILE A 330 9.07 24.22 1.47
CA ILE A 330 8.09 23.68 2.42
C ILE A 330 8.33 24.28 3.82
N THR A 331 9.59 24.40 4.25
CA THR A 331 9.91 24.91 5.58
C THR A 331 9.45 26.35 5.75
N GLU A 332 9.72 27.22 4.77
CA GLU A 332 9.31 28.63 4.84
C GLU A 332 7.79 28.78 4.76
N PHE A 333 7.14 27.99 3.91
CA PHE A 333 5.69 28.00 3.83
C PHE A 333 5.05 27.60 5.16
N ILE A 334 5.45 26.48 5.75
CA ILE A 334 4.90 25.99 7.02
C ILE A 334 5.22 26.98 8.15
N LYS A 335 6.46 27.46 8.24
CA LYS A 335 6.86 28.42 9.27
C LYS A 335 5.97 29.65 9.28
N LYS A 336 5.65 30.20 8.10
CA LYS A 336 4.79 31.37 7.99
C LYS A 336 3.31 31.04 8.23
N GLN A 337 2.78 30.08 7.52
CA GLN A 337 1.33 29.81 7.50
C GLN A 337 0.84 29.13 8.77
N LEU A 338 1.62 28.20 9.32
CA LEU A 338 1.25 27.50 10.55
C LEU A 338 1.40 28.40 11.78
N ASP A 339 2.46 29.22 11.85
CA ASP A 339 2.64 30.19 12.91
C ASP A 339 1.49 31.21 12.94
N ASP A 340 1.16 31.80 11.80
CA ASP A 340 0.01 32.70 11.64
C ASP A 340 -1.31 32.02 12.03
N PHE A 341 -1.51 30.76 11.64
CA PHE A 341 -2.71 30.02 11.97
C PHE A 341 -2.84 29.79 13.48
N LEU A 342 -1.78 29.35 14.13
CA LEU A 342 -1.79 29.05 15.57
C LEU A 342 -2.01 30.32 16.41
N HIS A 343 -1.47 31.48 15.99
CA HIS A 343 -1.74 32.76 16.64
C HIS A 343 -3.20 33.19 16.50
N LYS A 344 -3.84 32.93 15.34
CA LYS A 344 -5.25 33.26 15.10
C LYS A 344 -6.23 32.29 15.78
N ASN A 345 -5.82 31.05 16.01
CA ASN A 345 -6.66 29.96 16.50
C ASN A 345 -6.13 29.44 17.84
N SER A 346 -6.21 30.28 18.88
CA SER A 346 -5.66 29.98 20.21
C SER A 346 -6.21 28.71 20.86
N GLU A 347 -7.45 28.34 20.59
CA GLU A 347 -8.04 27.10 21.10
C GLU A 347 -7.38 25.86 20.46
N THR A 348 -7.23 25.86 19.15
CA THR A 348 -6.50 24.79 18.45
C THR A 348 -5.06 24.68 18.95
N ALA A 349 -4.37 25.81 19.13
CA ALA A 349 -3.03 25.82 19.69
C ALA A 349 -2.98 25.22 21.10
N ARG A 350 -3.96 25.55 21.97
CA ARG A 350 -4.05 25.00 23.33
C ARG A 350 -4.27 23.47 23.31
N ILE A 351 -5.15 22.97 22.44
CA ILE A 351 -5.41 21.51 22.31
C ILE A 351 -4.16 20.81 21.77
N LEU A 352 -3.50 21.37 20.78
CA LEU A 352 -2.25 20.84 20.23
C LEU A 352 -1.15 20.77 21.29
N LEU A 353 -0.97 21.84 22.08
CA LEU A 353 -0.01 21.85 23.20
C LEU A 353 -0.30 20.76 24.21
N LYS A 354 -1.56 20.63 24.62
CA LYS A 354 -2.00 19.59 25.57
C LYS A 354 -1.68 18.21 25.03
N LYS A 355 -2.01 17.94 23.77
CA LYS A 355 -1.71 16.67 23.10
C LYS A 355 -0.21 16.36 23.11
N ILE A 356 0.65 17.31 22.78
CA ILE A 356 2.11 17.13 22.81
C ILE A 356 2.61 16.83 24.22
N GLN A 357 2.11 17.56 25.23
CA GLN A 357 2.47 17.32 26.62
C GLN A 357 2.01 15.94 27.12
N ASP A 358 0.83 15.49 26.73
CA ASP A 358 0.33 14.17 27.09
C ASP A 358 1.15 13.06 26.42
N SER A 359 1.55 13.24 25.15
CA SER A 359 2.48 12.33 24.46
C SER A 359 3.87 12.30 25.11
N GLU A 360 4.40 13.45 25.53
CA GLU A 360 5.68 13.54 26.29
C GLU A 360 5.61 12.76 27.60
N LYS A 361 4.50 12.91 28.36
CA LYS A 361 4.28 12.16 29.61
C LYS A 361 4.18 10.66 29.36
N GLU A 362 3.42 10.25 28.36
CA GLU A 362 3.28 8.84 27.99
C GLU A 362 4.62 8.24 27.58
N ARG A 363 5.38 8.90 26.70
CA ARG A 363 6.72 8.45 26.26
C ARG A 363 7.68 8.32 27.43
N LYS A 364 7.72 9.31 28.34
CA LYS A 364 8.58 9.26 29.54
C LYS A 364 8.17 8.12 30.47
N ALA A 365 6.87 7.89 30.67
CA ALA A 365 6.38 6.76 31.47
C ALA A 365 6.76 5.42 30.86
N ILE A 366 6.59 5.27 29.55
CA ILE A 366 6.99 4.07 28.79
C ILE A 366 8.50 3.85 28.91
N SER A 367 9.31 4.88 28.69
CA SER A 367 10.78 4.79 28.77
C SER A 367 11.25 4.33 30.16
N SER A 368 10.60 4.81 31.23
CA SER A 368 10.93 4.36 32.60
C SER A 368 10.57 2.89 32.82
N ILE A 369 9.43 2.43 32.28
CA ILE A 369 9.01 1.02 32.37
C ILE A 369 9.96 0.13 31.56
N GLN A 370 10.33 0.54 30.35
CA GLN A 370 11.31 -0.16 29.51
C GLN A 370 12.67 -0.29 30.21
N LYS A 371 13.13 0.78 30.85
CA LYS A 371 14.38 0.74 31.61
C LYS A 371 14.31 -0.28 32.74
N LEU A 372 13.22 -0.30 33.52
CA LEU A 372 12.99 -1.29 34.56
C LEU A 372 12.89 -2.71 34.01
N ALA A 373 12.22 -2.88 32.86
CA ALA A 373 12.10 -4.18 32.18
C ALA A 373 13.47 -4.65 31.65
N ARG A 374 14.27 -3.77 31.04
CA ARG A 374 15.66 -4.07 30.60
C ARG A 374 16.57 -4.44 31.77
N ASP A 375 16.43 -3.77 32.91
CA ASP A 375 17.20 -4.08 34.12
C ASP A 375 16.79 -5.43 34.73
N ARG A 376 15.49 -5.77 34.69
CA ARG A 376 15.00 -7.12 35.04
C ARG A 376 15.48 -8.16 34.06
N ALA A 377 15.44 -7.86 32.76
CA ALA A 377 15.86 -8.74 31.69
C ALA A 377 17.38 -9.05 31.73
N LYS A 378 18.21 -8.09 32.13
CA LYS A 378 19.65 -8.33 32.36
C LYS A 378 19.90 -9.28 33.53
N LYS A 379 19.00 -9.28 34.54
CA LYS A 379 19.10 -10.17 35.71
C LYS A 379 18.57 -11.60 35.44
N VAL A 380 17.67 -11.75 34.49
CA VAL A 380 17.15 -13.05 34.02
C VAL A 380 17.67 -13.25 32.61
N SER A 381 18.56 -14.21 32.40
CA SER A 381 19.13 -14.54 31.09
C SER A 381 18.04 -14.81 30.06
N LEU A 382 17.52 -13.77 29.45
CA LEU A 382 16.35 -13.74 28.54
C LEU A 382 16.56 -14.58 27.28
N HIS A 383 17.81 -14.67 26.83
CA HIS A 383 18.17 -15.39 25.62
C HIS A 383 17.84 -16.88 25.67
N ASN A 384 17.68 -17.46 26.85
CA ASN A 384 17.61 -18.92 26.97
C ASN A 384 16.21 -19.53 27.09
N LYS A 385 15.14 -18.74 27.30
CA LYS A 385 13.82 -19.35 27.56
C LYS A 385 12.73 -19.09 26.51
N LYS A 386 12.65 -17.90 25.90
CA LYS A 386 11.57 -17.56 24.97
C LYS A 386 12.03 -17.29 23.54
N LEU A 387 13.17 -16.63 23.36
CA LEU A 387 13.72 -16.31 22.04
C LEU A 387 14.84 -17.29 21.68
N ARG A 388 14.65 -18.04 20.60
CA ARG A 388 15.69 -18.80 19.91
C ARG A 388 16.10 -17.98 18.69
N ASP A 389 17.08 -17.10 18.86
CA ASP A 389 17.48 -16.12 17.85
C ASP A 389 18.18 -16.75 16.63
N CYS A 390 18.24 -15.99 15.53
CA CYS A 390 19.04 -16.30 14.34
C CYS A 390 20.30 -15.43 14.30
N ARG A 391 21.20 -15.69 13.35
CA ARG A 391 22.46 -14.96 13.22
C ARG A 391 22.34 -13.72 12.34
N ILE A 392 21.56 -13.79 11.27
CA ILE A 392 21.38 -12.72 10.29
C ILE A 392 20.09 -11.98 10.59
N HIS A 393 20.18 -10.66 10.80
CA HIS A 393 19.04 -9.79 11.09
C HIS A 393 18.80 -8.80 9.96
N TYR A 394 17.58 -8.29 9.84
CA TYR A 394 17.15 -7.34 8.81
C TYR A 394 17.90 -6.00 8.89
N ASN A 395 18.24 -5.54 10.10
CA ASN A 395 19.00 -4.31 10.36
C ASN A 395 20.52 -4.45 10.12
N THR A 396 20.99 -5.54 9.54
CA THR A 396 22.40 -5.76 9.18
C THR A 396 22.66 -5.49 7.69
N ASN A 397 23.93 -5.44 7.29
CA ASN A 397 24.32 -5.31 5.89
C ASN A 397 24.51 -6.67 5.18
N ASP A 398 24.01 -7.75 5.77
CA ASP A 398 24.11 -9.08 5.17
C ASP A 398 23.24 -9.19 3.91
N PRO A 399 23.73 -9.82 2.82
CA PRO A 399 22.95 -10.04 1.60
C PRO A 399 21.64 -10.81 1.81
N ARG A 400 21.60 -11.70 2.80
CA ARG A 400 20.45 -12.53 3.15
C ARG A 400 19.49 -11.88 4.16
N LYS A 401 19.68 -10.62 4.51
CA LYS A 401 18.86 -9.92 5.51
C LYS A 401 17.36 -9.96 5.24
N LEU A 402 16.94 -10.03 3.98
CA LEU A 402 15.52 -10.13 3.59
C LEU A 402 14.91 -11.51 3.92
N GLU A 403 15.73 -12.53 4.15
CA GLU A 403 15.29 -13.85 4.57
C GLU A 403 15.05 -13.92 6.09
N SER A 404 15.53 -12.93 6.85
CA SER A 404 15.42 -12.92 8.31
C SER A 404 13.95 -13.01 8.76
N THR A 405 13.63 -14.05 9.51
CA THR A 405 12.26 -14.43 9.88
C THR A 405 12.19 -14.77 11.36
N ILE A 406 11.17 -14.25 12.07
CA ILE A 406 10.83 -14.67 13.41
C ILE A 406 9.48 -15.37 13.42
N PHE A 407 9.42 -16.61 13.92
CA PHE A 407 8.18 -17.33 14.13
C PHE A 407 7.67 -17.10 15.56
N ILE A 408 6.48 -16.57 15.70
CA ILE A 408 5.77 -16.39 16.98
C ILE A 408 4.86 -17.60 17.15
N THR A 409 5.14 -18.43 18.14
CA THR A 409 4.49 -19.73 18.32
C THR A 409 3.69 -19.80 19.62
N GLU A 410 2.69 -20.68 19.64
CA GLU A 410 1.95 -21.05 20.83
C GLU A 410 2.70 -22.13 21.61
N GLY A 411 3.25 -21.76 22.79
CA GLY A 411 3.84 -22.70 23.71
C GLY A 411 5.14 -23.36 23.26
N ASP A 412 5.66 -24.21 24.12
CA ASP A 412 6.99 -24.82 23.97
C ASP A 412 7.00 -25.99 22.97
N SER A 413 5.86 -26.67 22.74
CA SER A 413 5.76 -27.82 21.84
C SER A 413 5.97 -27.41 20.38
N ALA A 414 5.16 -26.47 19.89
CA ALA A 414 5.29 -25.92 18.54
C ALA A 414 6.66 -25.24 18.35
N SER A 415 7.08 -24.45 19.34
CA SER A 415 8.41 -23.82 19.38
C SER A 415 9.54 -24.85 19.25
N GLY A 416 9.42 -26.00 19.91
CA GLY A 416 10.41 -27.07 19.87
C GLY A 416 10.56 -27.70 18.49
N SER A 417 9.45 -27.96 17.80
CA SER A 417 9.44 -28.51 16.43
C SER A 417 10.09 -27.55 15.44
N ILE A 418 9.70 -26.27 15.45
CA ILE A 418 10.29 -25.26 14.58
C ILE A 418 11.78 -25.04 14.91
N THR A 419 12.13 -24.95 16.19
CA THR A 419 13.54 -24.74 16.61
C THR A 419 14.49 -25.81 16.09
N LYS A 420 14.03 -27.07 16.03
CA LYS A 420 14.82 -28.21 15.52
C LYS A 420 14.94 -28.21 13.99
N SER A 421 13.99 -27.60 13.30
CA SER A 421 13.86 -27.66 11.83
C SER A 421 14.38 -26.41 11.12
N ARG A 422 14.50 -25.29 11.82
CA ARG A 422 14.78 -23.96 11.28
C ARG A 422 16.17 -23.81 10.68
N ASP A 423 16.31 -22.87 9.77
CA ASP A 423 17.63 -22.34 9.40
C ASP A 423 18.11 -21.39 10.50
N VAL A 424 19.17 -21.81 11.22
CA VAL A 424 19.75 -21.02 12.33
C VAL A 424 20.33 -19.70 11.86
N GLU A 425 20.69 -19.57 10.59
CA GLU A 425 21.27 -18.34 10.05
C GLU A 425 20.19 -17.23 9.92
N THR A 426 18.98 -17.57 9.44
CA THR A 426 17.97 -16.57 9.09
C THR A 426 16.65 -16.69 9.85
N GLN A 427 16.43 -17.77 10.59
CA GLN A 427 15.14 -18.03 11.24
C GLN A 427 15.26 -18.04 12.76
N ALA A 428 14.47 -17.22 13.43
CA ALA A 428 14.30 -17.15 14.88
C ALA A 428 12.94 -17.68 15.31
N VAL A 429 12.81 -18.08 16.58
CA VAL A 429 11.55 -18.54 17.17
C VAL A 429 11.32 -17.83 18.49
N PHE A 430 10.11 -17.28 18.66
CA PHE A 430 9.63 -16.70 19.90
C PHE A 430 8.42 -17.49 20.43
N SER A 431 8.53 -18.03 21.64
CA SER A 431 7.48 -18.85 22.26
C SER A 431 6.62 -18.01 23.20
N LEU A 432 5.31 -17.93 22.95
CA LEU A 432 4.33 -17.34 23.84
C LEU A 432 4.00 -18.30 24.99
N ARG A 433 3.70 -17.77 26.17
CA ARG A 433 3.17 -18.55 27.30
C ARG A 433 1.65 -18.41 27.36
N GLY A 434 0.95 -19.32 26.70
CA GLY A 434 -0.51 -19.32 26.67
C GLY A 434 -1.09 -18.18 25.83
N LYS A 435 -2.37 -17.88 26.03
CA LYS A 435 -3.08 -16.83 25.29
C LYS A 435 -2.59 -15.45 25.70
N PRO A 436 -2.12 -14.61 24.76
CA PRO A 436 -1.70 -13.24 25.07
C PRO A 436 -2.89 -12.38 25.50
N LEU A 437 -2.59 -11.27 26.14
CA LEU A 437 -3.58 -10.28 26.57
C LEU A 437 -4.36 -9.73 25.35
N ASN A 438 -5.69 -9.60 25.47
CA ASN A 438 -6.44 -8.80 24.51
C ASN A 438 -6.07 -7.33 24.64
N SER A 439 -5.30 -6.83 23.70
CA SER A 439 -4.76 -5.47 23.70
C SER A 439 -5.71 -4.40 23.15
N PHE A 440 -6.90 -4.79 22.67
CA PHE A 440 -7.87 -3.85 22.11
C PHE A 440 -8.34 -2.83 23.16
N GLY A 441 -8.30 -1.56 22.80
CA GLY A 441 -8.70 -0.45 23.68
C GLY A 441 -7.76 -0.17 24.86
N MET A 442 -6.62 -0.86 24.94
CA MET A 442 -5.62 -0.62 25.99
C MET A 442 -4.66 0.51 25.60
N THR A 443 -4.08 1.16 26.60
CA THR A 443 -3.02 2.13 26.39
C THR A 443 -1.68 1.43 26.14
N LYS A 444 -0.75 2.10 25.45
CA LYS A 444 0.62 1.60 25.28
C LYS A 444 1.26 1.22 26.60
N LYS A 445 1.02 1.99 27.67
CA LYS A 445 1.56 1.72 29.00
C LYS A 445 1.20 0.31 29.48
N ILE A 446 -0.08 -0.08 29.43
CA ILE A 446 -0.56 -1.40 29.90
C ILE A 446 0.07 -2.51 29.06
N VAL A 447 0.18 -2.31 27.73
CA VAL A 447 0.77 -3.28 26.82
C VAL A 447 2.27 -3.47 27.10
N TYR A 448 2.99 -2.39 27.40
CA TYR A 448 4.41 -2.45 27.77
C TYR A 448 4.65 -3.03 29.18
N GLU A 449 3.69 -2.91 30.09
CA GLU A 449 3.73 -3.58 31.41
C GLU A 449 3.50 -5.08 31.31
N ASN A 450 2.86 -5.57 30.23
CA ASN A 450 2.68 -6.99 29.98
C ASN A 450 4.01 -7.64 29.57
N GLU A 451 4.43 -8.66 30.32
CA GLU A 451 5.74 -9.31 30.12
C GLU A 451 5.90 -9.91 28.71
N GLU A 452 4.87 -10.59 28.19
CA GLU A 452 4.92 -11.25 26.88
C GLU A 452 5.11 -10.23 25.75
N PHE A 453 4.28 -9.17 25.75
CA PHE A 453 4.38 -8.13 24.74
C PHE A 453 5.65 -7.29 24.85
N ASN A 454 6.12 -7.04 26.08
CA ASN A 454 7.38 -6.34 26.30
C ASN A 454 8.56 -7.13 25.71
N LEU A 455 8.62 -8.43 26.01
CA LEU A 455 9.67 -9.31 25.48
C LEU A 455 9.60 -9.46 23.95
N LEU A 456 8.41 -9.53 23.37
CA LEU A 456 8.24 -9.58 21.93
C LEU A 456 8.69 -8.29 21.24
N GLN A 457 8.32 -7.12 21.78
CA GLN A 457 8.76 -5.83 21.27
C GLN A 457 10.28 -5.70 21.31
N ALA A 458 10.90 -6.10 22.41
CA ALA A 458 12.36 -6.12 22.56
C ALA A 458 13.02 -7.10 21.57
N ALA A 459 12.42 -8.27 21.32
CA ALA A 459 12.90 -9.22 20.34
C ALA A 459 12.85 -8.65 18.91
N LEU A 460 11.75 -7.94 18.56
CA LEU A 460 11.57 -7.31 17.26
C LEU A 460 12.39 -6.03 17.10
N ASN A 461 12.78 -5.40 18.22
CA ASN A 461 13.45 -4.08 18.27
C ASN A 461 12.61 -2.98 17.61
N VAL A 462 11.32 -2.91 17.95
CA VAL A 462 10.36 -1.93 17.41
C VAL A 462 9.90 -0.89 18.45
N GLU A 463 10.60 -0.82 19.59
CA GLU A 463 10.24 0.06 20.70
C GLU A 463 10.34 1.55 20.35
N ASP A 464 11.38 1.93 19.61
CA ASP A 464 11.70 3.31 19.24
C ASP A 464 11.34 3.61 17.76
N GLY A 465 10.68 2.69 17.08
CA GLY A 465 10.29 2.80 15.67
C GLY A 465 10.69 1.59 14.84
N MET A 466 10.56 1.71 13.51
CA MET A 466 10.80 0.59 12.58
C MET A 466 12.22 0.59 11.98
N GLU A 467 13.02 1.61 12.25
CA GLU A 467 14.32 1.81 11.59
C GLU A 467 15.31 0.70 11.94
N ASP A 468 15.20 0.16 13.15
CA ASP A 468 16.07 -0.90 13.66
C ASP A 468 15.38 -2.27 13.76
N LEU A 469 14.32 -2.50 12.98
CA LEU A 469 13.60 -3.78 12.93
C LEU A 469 14.59 -4.93 12.69
N ARG A 470 14.52 -5.96 13.55
CA ARG A 470 15.47 -7.08 13.50
C ARG A 470 15.13 -8.15 12.47
N TYR A 471 13.86 -8.36 12.17
CA TYR A 471 13.41 -9.42 11.26
C TYR A 471 12.56 -8.86 10.14
N ASN A 472 12.90 -9.21 8.90
CA ASN A 472 12.09 -8.80 7.75
C ASN A 472 10.69 -9.44 7.77
N ASN A 473 10.59 -10.70 8.19
CA ASN A 473 9.35 -11.44 8.24
C ASN A 473 8.97 -11.76 9.68
N VAL A 474 7.85 -11.23 10.15
CA VAL A 474 7.24 -11.52 11.45
C VAL A 474 6.08 -12.46 11.21
N VAL A 475 6.26 -13.73 11.54
CA VAL A 475 5.34 -14.81 11.15
C VAL A 475 4.60 -15.34 12.37
N ILE A 476 3.29 -15.22 12.37
CA ILE A 476 2.41 -15.83 13.38
C ILE A 476 2.22 -17.31 13.00
N ALA A 477 2.76 -18.19 13.83
CA ALA A 477 2.72 -19.65 13.63
C ALA A 477 1.96 -20.30 14.80
N THR A 478 0.64 -20.42 14.64
CA THR A 478 -0.27 -21.01 15.62
C THR A 478 -0.92 -22.27 15.07
N ASP A 479 -1.42 -23.10 15.95
CA ASP A 479 -2.16 -24.30 15.60
C ASP A 479 -3.40 -24.01 14.75
N ALA A 480 -3.88 -24.98 14.01
CA ALA A 480 -5.05 -24.85 13.14
C ALA A 480 -6.38 -25.04 13.89
N ASP A 481 -6.34 -25.17 15.23
CA ASP A 481 -7.50 -25.33 16.09
C ASP A 481 -8.09 -23.98 16.54
N VAL A 482 -9.16 -24.03 17.34
CA VAL A 482 -9.88 -22.85 17.84
C VAL A 482 -9.00 -21.98 18.73
N ASP A 483 -8.12 -22.57 19.54
CA ASP A 483 -7.23 -21.85 20.44
C ASP A 483 -6.13 -21.15 19.66
N GLY A 484 -5.53 -21.80 18.68
CA GLY A 484 -4.56 -21.20 17.79
C GLY A 484 -5.15 -20.05 16.94
N MET A 485 -6.40 -20.19 16.46
CA MET A 485 -7.10 -19.09 15.78
C MET A 485 -7.33 -17.90 16.72
N HIS A 486 -7.67 -18.15 17.99
CA HIS A 486 -7.83 -17.09 18.98
C HIS A 486 -6.51 -16.36 19.26
N ILE A 487 -5.41 -17.08 19.46
CA ILE A 487 -4.08 -16.51 19.65
C ILE A 487 -3.66 -15.68 18.42
N ARG A 488 -3.93 -16.18 17.23
CA ARG A 488 -3.71 -15.44 15.96
C ARG A 488 -4.43 -14.10 15.97
N LEU A 489 -5.71 -14.09 16.35
CA LEU A 489 -6.52 -12.87 16.40
C LEU A 489 -6.00 -11.88 17.46
N LEU A 490 -5.57 -12.37 18.63
CA LEU A 490 -4.96 -11.53 19.68
C LEU A 490 -3.65 -10.90 19.20
N MET A 491 -2.80 -11.66 18.49
CA MET A 491 -1.55 -11.15 17.94
C MET A 491 -1.78 -10.15 16.80
N LEU A 492 -2.76 -10.42 15.92
CA LEU A 492 -3.17 -9.46 14.89
C LEU A 492 -3.67 -8.16 15.50
N THR A 493 -4.49 -8.23 16.57
CA THR A 493 -4.98 -7.06 17.30
C THR A 493 -3.83 -6.23 17.84
N PHE A 494 -2.83 -6.87 18.44
CA PHE A 494 -1.63 -6.21 18.94
C PHE A 494 -0.86 -5.49 17.83
N PHE A 495 -0.58 -6.15 16.71
CA PHE A 495 0.15 -5.52 15.60
C PHE A 495 -0.66 -4.42 14.91
N LEU A 496 -1.94 -4.64 14.64
CA LEU A 496 -2.79 -3.67 13.96
C LEU A 496 -3.02 -2.40 14.80
N GLN A 497 -3.11 -2.53 16.13
CA GLN A 497 -3.37 -1.40 17.01
C GLN A 497 -2.10 -0.63 17.37
N PHE A 498 -1.00 -1.30 17.69
CA PHE A 498 0.20 -0.66 18.24
C PHE A 498 1.35 -0.51 17.23
N PHE A 499 1.38 -1.34 16.20
CA PHE A 499 2.41 -1.36 15.16
C PHE A 499 1.82 -1.43 13.74
N PRO A 500 0.87 -0.54 13.39
CA PRO A 500 0.22 -0.57 12.07
C PRO A 500 1.23 -0.43 10.91
N ASP A 501 2.34 0.28 11.12
CA ASP A 501 3.38 0.43 10.11
C ASP A 501 4.10 -0.89 9.79
N LEU A 502 4.22 -1.79 10.76
CA LEU A 502 4.77 -3.13 10.53
C LEU A 502 3.90 -3.93 9.55
N VAL A 503 2.57 -3.78 9.68
CA VAL A 503 1.60 -4.41 8.78
C VAL A 503 1.57 -3.73 7.42
N ARG A 504 1.51 -2.39 7.38
CA ARG A 504 1.47 -1.61 6.13
C ARG A 504 2.69 -1.83 5.25
N LYS A 505 3.86 -1.98 5.85
CA LYS A 505 5.12 -2.26 5.13
C LYS A 505 5.28 -3.72 4.73
N GLY A 506 4.32 -4.58 5.06
CA GLY A 506 4.29 -5.98 4.63
C GLY A 506 5.24 -6.89 5.39
N HIS A 507 5.51 -6.61 6.66
CA HIS A 507 6.39 -7.45 7.48
C HIS A 507 5.65 -8.55 8.26
N VAL A 508 4.31 -8.50 8.38
CA VAL A 508 3.53 -9.44 9.19
C VAL A 508 2.85 -10.49 8.32
N TYR A 509 3.02 -11.74 8.70
CA TYR A 509 2.49 -12.90 7.97
C TYR A 509 1.86 -13.92 8.91
N ILE A 510 1.00 -14.76 8.35
CA ILE A 510 0.46 -15.95 8.98
C ILE A 510 1.08 -17.16 8.27
N LEU A 511 1.65 -18.11 9.04
CA LEU A 511 2.16 -19.37 8.49
C LEU A 511 0.99 -20.27 8.13
N GLN A 512 0.92 -20.68 6.88
CA GLN A 512 0.02 -21.75 6.46
C GLN A 512 0.72 -23.10 6.66
N THR A 513 0.14 -23.96 7.46
CA THR A 513 0.60 -25.32 7.69
C THR A 513 -0.36 -26.33 7.07
N PRO A 514 0.10 -27.50 6.63
CA PRO A 514 -0.79 -28.48 6.03
C PRO A 514 -1.81 -28.99 7.06
N LEU A 515 -3.03 -29.17 6.63
CA LEU A 515 -4.12 -29.78 7.42
C LEU A 515 -4.10 -31.31 7.33
N PHE A 516 -3.61 -31.83 6.20
CA PHE A 516 -3.59 -33.27 5.95
C PHE A 516 -2.27 -33.73 5.34
N ARG A 517 -1.84 -34.92 5.71
CA ARG A 517 -0.80 -35.70 5.04
C ARG A 517 -1.47 -36.89 4.37
N VAL A 518 -1.30 -37.02 3.06
CA VAL A 518 -1.76 -38.15 2.27
C VAL A 518 -0.54 -38.87 1.72
N ARG A 519 -0.32 -40.13 2.05
CA ARG A 519 0.87 -40.86 1.62
C ARG A 519 0.57 -42.30 1.17
N ASN A 520 1.39 -42.76 0.26
CA ASN A 520 1.50 -44.18 -0.06
C ASN A 520 2.97 -44.65 0.12
N LYS A 521 3.30 -45.86 -0.26
CA LYS A 521 4.67 -46.42 -0.12
C LYS A 521 5.73 -45.66 -0.96
N LYS A 522 5.33 -44.83 -1.93
CA LYS A 522 6.21 -44.18 -2.90
C LYS A 522 6.29 -42.65 -2.72
N GLU A 523 5.19 -42.03 -2.30
CA GLU A 523 5.04 -40.59 -2.31
C GLU A 523 4.24 -40.10 -1.10
N THR A 524 4.61 -38.93 -0.56
CA THR A 524 3.87 -38.22 0.49
C THR A 524 3.46 -36.86 -0.07
N ARG A 525 2.17 -36.51 0.10
CA ARG A 525 1.62 -35.19 -0.26
C ARG A 525 1.05 -34.50 0.96
N TYR A 526 1.37 -33.23 1.10
CA TYR A 526 0.83 -32.38 2.15
C TYR A 526 -0.24 -31.49 1.54
N CYS A 527 -1.41 -31.45 2.16
CA CYS A 527 -2.60 -30.78 1.66
C CYS A 527 -3.05 -29.69 2.65
N TYR A 528 -3.31 -28.51 2.13
CA TYR A 528 -3.68 -27.33 2.90
C TYR A 528 -5.20 -27.06 2.86
N SER A 529 -5.92 -27.80 2.05
CA SER A 529 -7.39 -27.75 1.95
C SER A 529 -7.98 -29.13 1.71
N THR A 530 -9.31 -29.24 1.88
CA THR A 530 -10.05 -30.46 1.56
C THR A 530 -9.98 -30.80 0.07
N GLU A 531 -9.99 -29.80 -0.81
CA GLU A 531 -9.85 -29.98 -2.25
C GLU A 531 -8.47 -30.55 -2.60
N GLU A 532 -7.39 -30.02 -1.99
CA GLU A 532 -6.04 -30.57 -2.17
C GLU A 532 -5.96 -32.02 -1.68
N LYS A 533 -6.60 -32.34 -0.54
CA LYS A 533 -6.69 -33.72 -0.02
C LYS A 533 -7.35 -34.64 -1.05
N THR A 534 -8.51 -34.25 -1.58
CA THR A 534 -9.25 -35.09 -2.56
C THR A 534 -8.43 -35.32 -3.83
N LYS A 535 -7.76 -34.30 -4.35
CA LYS A 535 -6.84 -34.40 -5.49
C LYS A 535 -5.66 -35.33 -5.18
N ALA A 536 -5.09 -35.22 -3.99
CA ALA A 536 -3.97 -36.07 -3.57
C ALA A 536 -4.38 -37.54 -3.45
N ILE A 537 -5.55 -37.83 -2.89
CA ILE A 537 -6.11 -39.21 -2.81
C ILE A 537 -6.26 -39.80 -4.22
N SER A 538 -6.88 -39.04 -5.13
CA SER A 538 -7.07 -39.51 -6.51
C SER A 538 -5.73 -39.77 -7.25
N ALA A 539 -4.71 -38.99 -6.97
CA ALA A 539 -3.39 -39.08 -7.64
C ALA A 539 -2.51 -40.22 -7.05
N LEU A 540 -2.64 -40.51 -5.76
CA LEU A 540 -1.80 -41.52 -5.07
C LEU A 540 -2.33 -42.96 -5.21
N GLY A 541 -3.50 -43.15 -5.85
CA GLY A 541 -4.10 -44.44 -6.11
C GLY A 541 -4.91 -44.99 -4.92
N PRO A 542 -5.26 -46.28 -4.93
CA PRO A 542 -6.16 -46.85 -3.95
C PRO A 542 -5.52 -46.93 -2.55
N ASN A 543 -6.31 -46.60 -1.54
CA ASN A 543 -6.00 -46.71 -0.11
C ASN A 543 -4.72 -46.00 0.36
N PRO A 544 -4.52 -44.67 0.08
CA PRO A 544 -3.44 -43.95 0.72
C PRO A 544 -3.71 -43.76 2.21
N GLU A 545 -2.65 -43.72 3.01
CA GLU A 545 -2.74 -43.37 4.44
C GLU A 545 -3.01 -41.86 4.54
N ILE A 546 -4.03 -41.48 5.32
CA ILE A 546 -4.41 -40.08 5.54
C ILE A 546 -4.21 -39.78 7.02
N THR A 547 -3.42 -38.73 7.31
CA THR A 547 -3.24 -38.19 8.67
C THR A 547 -3.77 -36.76 8.68
N ARG A 548 -4.61 -36.39 9.64
CA ARG A 548 -5.04 -35.00 9.89
C ARG A 548 -4.13 -34.40 10.97
N PHE A 549 -3.53 -33.23 10.71
CA PHE A 549 -2.80 -32.49 11.71
C PHE A 549 -3.73 -31.52 12.43
N LYS A 550 -3.76 -31.59 13.76
CA LYS A 550 -4.54 -30.67 14.60
C LYS A 550 -3.70 -29.54 15.16
N GLY A 551 -2.42 -29.81 15.43
CA GLY A 551 -1.49 -28.83 15.97
C GLY A 551 -0.09 -28.96 15.36
N LEU A 552 0.69 -27.88 15.47
CA LEU A 552 2.08 -27.80 14.96
C LEU A 552 2.99 -28.82 15.66
N GLY A 553 2.68 -29.18 16.91
CA GLY A 553 3.44 -30.17 17.69
C GLY A 553 3.30 -31.58 17.19
N GLU A 554 2.30 -31.89 16.36
CA GLU A 554 2.07 -33.22 15.77
C GLU A 554 2.93 -33.46 14.53
N ILE A 555 3.46 -32.39 13.95
CA ILE A 555 4.33 -32.44 12.77
C ILE A 555 5.75 -32.72 13.23
N SER A 556 6.37 -33.78 12.71
CA SER A 556 7.73 -34.13 13.05
C SER A 556 8.71 -33.00 12.58
N PRO A 557 9.85 -32.80 13.28
CA PRO A 557 10.81 -31.79 12.86
C PRO A 557 11.34 -31.95 11.43
N ASP A 558 11.46 -33.18 10.94
CA ASP A 558 11.91 -33.45 9.58
C ASP A 558 10.88 -33.05 8.53
N GLU A 559 9.59 -33.26 8.83
CA GLU A 559 8.49 -32.79 7.99
C GLU A 559 8.37 -31.26 8.06
N PHE A 560 8.52 -30.70 9.25
CA PHE A 560 8.40 -29.25 9.46
C PHE A 560 9.39 -28.44 8.62
N ARG A 561 10.57 -29.01 8.35
CA ARG A 561 11.60 -28.37 7.50
C ARG A 561 11.10 -28.01 6.10
N TYR A 562 10.16 -28.78 5.55
CA TYR A 562 9.54 -28.46 4.24
C TYR A 562 8.62 -27.25 4.32
N PHE A 563 7.92 -27.03 5.45
CA PHE A 563 6.92 -25.97 5.60
C PHE A 563 7.49 -24.62 5.97
N ILE A 564 8.69 -24.58 6.51
CA ILE A 564 9.41 -23.33 6.85
C ILE A 564 10.66 -23.10 5.99
N GLY A 565 10.87 -23.94 4.97
CA GLY A 565 11.95 -23.84 4.00
C GLY A 565 11.63 -22.90 2.82
N LYS A 566 12.22 -23.17 1.65
CA LYS A 566 12.06 -22.36 0.44
C LYS A 566 10.61 -22.28 -0.07
N ASP A 567 9.82 -23.31 0.16
CA ASP A 567 8.42 -23.42 -0.27
C ASP A 567 7.44 -23.03 0.85
N MET A 568 7.91 -22.27 1.83
CA MET A 568 7.09 -21.77 2.95
C MET A 568 5.90 -20.97 2.42
N ARG A 569 4.68 -21.37 2.81
CA ARG A 569 3.45 -20.66 2.46
C ARG A 569 3.15 -19.61 3.52
N LEU A 570 3.33 -18.36 3.16
CA LEU A 570 3.04 -17.21 4.01
C LEU A 570 1.83 -16.45 3.47
N GLU A 571 0.83 -16.25 4.32
CA GLU A 571 -0.29 -15.37 4.04
C GLU A 571 0.03 -13.97 4.58
N PRO A 572 0.19 -12.96 3.72
CA PRO A 572 0.52 -11.62 4.17
C PRO A 572 -0.68 -10.97 4.85
N VAL A 573 -0.46 -10.39 6.02
CA VAL A 573 -1.46 -9.53 6.66
C VAL A 573 -1.45 -8.18 5.94
N ARG A 574 -2.53 -7.90 5.22
CA ARG A 574 -2.67 -6.67 4.44
C ARG A 574 -3.66 -5.73 5.11
N MET A 575 -3.30 -4.47 5.15
CA MET A 575 -4.16 -3.39 5.61
C MET A 575 -4.27 -2.37 4.48
N LYS A 576 -5.46 -2.20 3.93
CA LYS A 576 -5.72 -1.13 2.95
C LYS A 576 -5.79 0.20 3.70
N LYS A 577 -5.41 1.30 3.06
CA LYS A 577 -5.46 2.65 3.67
C LYS A 577 -6.85 3.05 4.15
N ASN A 578 -7.90 2.54 3.50
CA ASN A 578 -9.30 2.85 3.79
C ASN A 578 -10.01 1.77 4.60
N ASP A 579 -9.30 0.76 5.11
CA ASP A 579 -9.94 -0.28 5.90
C ASP A 579 -10.40 0.29 7.24
N ALA A 580 -11.65 0.05 7.58
CA ALA A 580 -12.23 0.33 8.90
C ALA A 580 -11.66 -0.62 9.98
N VAL A 581 -10.32 -0.72 10.05
CA VAL A 581 -9.61 -1.67 10.94
C VAL A 581 -10.09 -1.54 12.38
N ASN A 582 -10.28 -0.31 12.86
CA ASN A 582 -10.80 -0.09 14.21
C ASN A 582 -12.22 -0.61 14.39
N GLY A 583 -13.08 -0.52 13.36
CA GLY A 583 -14.43 -1.10 13.39
C GLY A 583 -14.41 -2.62 13.47
N TYR A 584 -13.55 -3.26 12.68
CA TYR A 584 -13.35 -4.71 12.76
C TYR A 584 -12.76 -5.14 14.11
N LEU A 585 -11.76 -4.43 14.62
CA LEU A 585 -11.20 -4.72 15.94
C LEU A 585 -12.22 -4.49 17.06
N GLU A 586 -13.04 -3.45 16.99
CA GLU A 586 -14.12 -3.19 17.94
C GLU A 586 -15.18 -4.30 17.89
N PHE A 587 -15.55 -4.74 16.70
CA PHE A 587 -16.50 -5.84 16.51
C PHE A 587 -15.96 -7.16 17.08
N TYR A 588 -14.75 -7.59 16.68
CA TYR A 588 -14.21 -8.89 17.06
C TYR A 588 -13.60 -8.93 18.46
N MET A 589 -12.96 -7.83 18.92
CA MET A 589 -12.16 -7.79 20.15
C MET A 589 -12.71 -6.85 21.23
N GLY A 590 -13.70 -6.01 20.88
CA GLY A 590 -14.36 -5.11 21.79
C GLY A 590 -15.37 -5.80 22.71
N LYS A 591 -16.12 -4.99 23.47
CA LYS A 591 -17.14 -5.49 24.43
C LYS A 591 -18.51 -5.81 23.79
N ASN A 592 -18.61 -5.76 22.48
CA ASN A 592 -19.85 -5.95 21.73
C ASN A 592 -20.21 -7.44 21.58
N THR A 593 -20.66 -8.06 22.65
CA THR A 593 -21.01 -9.48 22.70
C THR A 593 -22.30 -9.81 21.95
N PRO A 594 -23.39 -9.02 22.04
CA PRO A 594 -24.65 -9.34 21.36
C PRO A 594 -24.50 -9.43 19.83
N ASP A 595 -23.94 -8.40 19.19
CA ASP A 595 -23.81 -8.38 17.72
C ASP A 595 -22.91 -9.52 17.21
N ARG A 596 -21.91 -9.96 18.01
CA ARG A 596 -21.11 -11.13 17.68
C ARG A 596 -21.87 -12.43 17.79
N GLN A 597 -22.78 -12.54 18.77
CA GLN A 597 -23.66 -13.71 18.90
C GLN A 597 -24.59 -13.81 17.70
N ASP A 598 -25.22 -12.71 17.31
CA ASP A 598 -26.09 -12.65 16.14
C ASP A 598 -25.32 -13.01 14.87
N PHE A 599 -24.11 -12.43 14.69
CA PHE A 599 -23.24 -12.77 13.56
C PHE A 599 -22.86 -14.26 13.51
N ILE A 600 -22.54 -14.88 14.66
CA ILE A 600 -22.22 -16.30 14.74
C ILE A 600 -23.44 -17.14 14.36
N ILE A 601 -24.62 -16.78 14.86
CA ILE A 601 -25.89 -17.50 14.55
C ILE A 601 -26.18 -17.42 13.06
N ASP A 602 -26.09 -16.23 12.46
CA ASP A 602 -26.38 -15.99 11.05
C ASP A 602 -25.39 -16.68 10.10
N ASN A 603 -24.15 -16.88 10.55
CA ASN A 603 -23.09 -17.49 9.74
C ASN A 603 -22.72 -18.91 10.18
N LEU A 604 -23.48 -19.51 11.09
CA LEU A 604 -23.23 -20.87 11.56
C LEU A 604 -23.40 -21.86 10.40
N ARG A 605 -22.31 -22.50 10.00
CA ARG A 605 -22.34 -23.63 9.08
C ARG A 605 -22.24 -24.90 9.92
N VAL A 606 -23.27 -25.72 9.87
CA VAL A 606 -23.22 -27.08 10.43
C VAL A 606 -22.35 -27.90 9.48
N GLU A 607 -21.13 -28.25 9.88
CA GLU A 607 -20.41 -29.32 9.23
C GLU A 607 -21.20 -30.58 9.56
N GLU A 608 -21.81 -31.22 8.55
CA GLU A 608 -22.25 -32.60 8.68
C GLU A 608 -20.98 -33.44 8.93
N ASP A 609 -20.80 -33.87 10.15
CA ASP A 609 -19.85 -34.93 10.45
C ASP A 609 -20.23 -36.12 9.57
N LEU A 610 -19.42 -36.37 8.54
CA LEU A 610 -19.48 -37.62 7.81
C LEU A 610 -19.13 -38.69 8.84
N VAL A 611 -20.14 -39.28 9.42
CA VAL A 611 -20.04 -40.51 10.24
C VAL A 611 -19.39 -41.53 9.32
N GLU A 612 -18.11 -41.79 9.55
CA GLU A 612 -17.46 -42.96 8.96
C GLU A 612 -18.21 -44.18 9.50
N GLU A 613 -19.10 -44.75 8.67
CA GLU A 613 -19.58 -46.08 8.92
C GLU A 613 -18.36 -47.01 8.88
N GLU A 614 -17.96 -47.45 10.06
CA GLU A 614 -17.07 -48.61 10.21
C GLU A 614 -17.69 -49.80 9.47
N LYS A 615 -17.05 -50.24 8.42
CA LYS A 615 -17.19 -51.60 7.85
C LYS A 615 -15.83 -52.25 7.74
#